data_bdd91b7c3a089e34569df56b71cd53fa
#
_entry.id   bdd91b7c3a089e34569df56b71cd53fa
#
_cell.length_a   1.000
_cell.length_b   1.000
_cell.length_c   1.000
_cell.angle_alpha   90.00
_cell.angle_beta   90.00
_cell.angle_gamma   90.00
#
_symmetry.space_group_name_H-M   'P 1'
#
loop_
_entity.id
_entity.type
_entity.pdbx_description
1 polymer ?
#
loop_
_entity_poly.entity_id
_entity_poly.type
_entity_poly.pdbx_seq_one_letter_code
_entity_poly.pdbx_strand_id
1 'polypeptide(L)'
;MDARLEPYRTLVSFLGEALGPDYEVVLHDLTSEEGTIAAIVNNNISGRTEGAPLSNMALRFIHGKVYEKQPYVAGYQGASQAKGRLRSSTMFIKDGSELIGMLCINFDSAKYSRMAQELLALCGAHQEPGPSVGVENFVSSLPDAVQAAITDVTGSALPPDRLTMDEKIRIVEDLQQAGIFYMKGAVSEVAAQLGSSEATIYRYLSKLKD
;
A
#
# COMPACT_ATOMS: atom_id res chain seq x y z
N MET A 1 -7.69 11.62 -15.08
CA MET A 1 -8.29 10.28 -14.91
C MET A 1 -8.73 9.76 -16.27
N ASP A 2 -8.46 8.49 -16.54
CA ASP A 2 -8.88 7.81 -17.78
C ASP A 2 -10.42 7.74 -17.86
N ALA A 3 -10.98 8.01 -19.06
CA ALA A 3 -12.43 8.01 -19.28
C ALA A 3 -13.09 6.64 -19.02
N ARG A 4 -12.35 5.55 -19.18
CA ARG A 4 -12.80 4.18 -18.88
C ARG A 4 -13.06 3.94 -17.40
N LEU A 5 -12.46 4.77 -16.53
CA LEU A 5 -12.61 4.70 -15.08
C LEU A 5 -13.77 5.58 -14.54
N GLU A 6 -14.36 6.45 -15.37
CA GLU A 6 -15.43 7.35 -14.93
C GLU A 6 -16.64 6.64 -14.28
N PRO A 7 -17.12 5.49 -14.78
CA PRO A 7 -18.21 4.75 -14.12
C PRO A 7 -17.85 4.31 -12.68
N TYR A 8 -16.59 4.05 -12.42
CA TYR A 8 -16.12 3.63 -11.09
C TYR A 8 -16.05 4.79 -10.09
N ARG A 9 -15.95 6.05 -10.55
CA ARG A 9 -16.05 7.23 -9.66
C ARG A 9 -17.44 7.29 -9.00
N THR A 10 -18.50 7.08 -9.78
CA THR A 10 -19.87 6.99 -9.24
C THR A 10 -20.01 5.82 -8.27
N LEU A 11 -19.39 4.68 -8.60
CA LEU A 11 -19.39 3.50 -7.73
C LEU A 11 -18.68 3.76 -6.38
N VAL A 12 -17.59 4.53 -6.36
CA VAL A 12 -16.90 4.96 -5.13
C VAL A 12 -17.85 5.73 -4.23
N SER A 13 -18.55 6.73 -4.76
CA SER A 13 -19.50 7.54 -3.98
C SER A 13 -20.65 6.68 -3.46
N PHE A 14 -21.25 5.86 -4.32
CA PHE A 14 -22.35 4.96 -3.96
C PHE A 14 -21.93 3.99 -2.83
N LEU A 15 -20.79 3.32 -2.99
CA LEU A 15 -20.31 2.37 -1.98
C LEU A 15 -19.96 3.07 -0.67
N GLY A 16 -19.40 4.28 -0.72
CA GLY A 16 -19.11 5.05 0.50
C GLY A 16 -20.35 5.37 1.31
N GLU A 17 -21.45 5.73 0.64
CA GLU A 17 -22.75 5.98 1.29
C GLU A 17 -23.39 4.67 1.76
N ALA A 18 -23.45 3.66 0.90
CA ALA A 18 -24.12 2.40 1.18
C ALA A 18 -23.47 1.59 2.30
N LEU A 19 -22.14 1.60 2.39
CA LEU A 19 -21.37 0.87 3.42
C LEU A 19 -21.22 1.67 4.72
N GLY A 20 -21.32 3.00 4.63
CA GLY A 20 -21.22 3.89 5.78
C GLY A 20 -19.78 4.29 6.16
N PRO A 21 -19.63 5.07 7.26
CA PRO A 21 -18.41 5.81 7.57
C PRO A 21 -17.22 4.92 8.03
N ASP A 22 -17.46 3.67 8.33
CA ASP A 22 -16.41 2.72 8.71
C ASP A 22 -15.69 2.11 7.49
N TYR A 23 -16.11 2.46 6.27
CA TYR A 23 -15.56 1.95 5.02
C TYR A 23 -15.00 3.09 4.16
N GLU A 24 -13.71 3.10 3.94
CA GLU A 24 -13.06 3.93 2.92
C GLU A 24 -13.14 3.20 1.59
N VAL A 25 -13.55 3.91 0.54
CA VAL A 25 -13.53 3.37 -0.84
C VAL A 25 -12.63 4.25 -1.69
N VAL A 26 -11.71 3.62 -2.40
CA VAL A 26 -10.65 4.28 -3.17
C VAL A 26 -10.63 3.75 -4.58
N LEU A 27 -10.61 4.64 -5.57
CA LEU A 27 -10.32 4.33 -6.97
C LEU A 27 -8.92 4.79 -7.32
N HIS A 28 -8.08 3.87 -7.77
CA HIS A 28 -6.78 4.17 -8.35
C HIS A 28 -6.84 4.18 -9.87
N ASP A 29 -6.25 5.20 -10.49
CA ASP A 29 -5.97 5.29 -11.92
C ASP A 29 -4.51 4.89 -12.16
N LEU A 30 -4.29 3.79 -12.87
CA LEU A 30 -2.97 3.25 -13.17
C LEU A 30 -2.47 3.65 -14.57
N THR A 31 -3.27 4.42 -15.31
CA THR A 31 -2.90 4.93 -16.64
C THR A 31 -2.15 6.25 -16.56
N SER A 32 -2.21 6.92 -15.40
CA SER A 32 -1.55 8.20 -15.12
C SER A 32 -0.12 7.98 -14.60
N GLU A 33 0.82 8.81 -15.07
CA GLU A 33 2.19 8.83 -14.55
C GLU A 33 2.32 9.53 -13.19
N GLU A 34 1.32 10.34 -12.82
CA GLU A 34 1.29 11.09 -11.56
C GLU A 34 0.35 10.38 -10.60
N GLY A 35 0.50 10.40 -9.39
CA GLY A 35 -0.33 9.89 -8.31
C GLY A 35 -1.56 9.11 -8.75
N THR A 36 -2.03 8.26 -7.96
CA THR A 36 -2.91 7.21 -8.43
C THR A 36 -4.31 7.26 -7.87
N ILE A 37 -4.55 7.94 -6.74
CA ILE A 37 -5.92 8.08 -6.21
C ILE A 37 -6.70 9.07 -7.08
N ALA A 38 -7.64 8.52 -7.85
CA ALA A 38 -8.53 9.29 -8.72
C ALA A 38 -9.87 9.67 -8.05
N ALA A 39 -10.30 8.88 -7.06
CA ALA A 39 -11.44 9.19 -6.21
C ALA A 39 -11.31 8.47 -4.86
N ILE A 40 -11.79 9.12 -3.80
CA ILE A 40 -11.75 8.55 -2.45
C ILE A 40 -12.94 9.10 -1.64
N VAL A 41 -13.56 8.24 -0.83
CA VAL A 41 -14.58 8.63 0.15
C VAL A 41 -14.22 8.06 1.52
N ASN A 42 -14.68 8.72 2.59
CA ASN A 42 -14.38 8.35 3.98
C ASN A 42 -12.86 8.27 4.27
N ASN A 43 -12.11 9.18 3.67
CA ASN A 43 -10.64 9.23 3.71
C ASN A 43 -10.05 9.46 5.12
N ASN A 44 -10.89 9.75 6.11
CA ASN A 44 -10.50 9.79 7.53
C ASN A 44 -10.00 8.43 8.06
N ILE A 45 -10.20 7.35 7.31
CA ILE A 45 -9.74 6.00 7.67
C ILE A 45 -8.25 5.85 7.38
N SER A 46 -7.77 6.22 6.20
CA SER A 46 -6.34 6.16 5.86
C SER A 46 -5.61 7.49 6.03
N GLY A 47 -6.33 8.60 6.00
CA GLY A 47 -5.75 9.96 5.97
C GLY A 47 -5.25 10.39 4.58
N ARG A 48 -5.49 9.57 3.52
CA ARG A 48 -5.05 9.86 2.15
C ARG A 48 -6.02 10.79 1.43
N THR A 49 -5.57 11.37 0.33
CA THR A 49 -6.36 12.28 -0.53
C THR A 49 -6.21 11.89 -2.00
N GLU A 50 -7.01 12.47 -2.87
CA GLU A 50 -6.81 12.37 -4.32
C GLU A 50 -5.36 12.76 -4.67
N GLY A 51 -4.75 12.06 -5.62
CA GLY A 51 -3.35 12.23 -6.00
C GLY A 51 -2.35 11.48 -5.12
N ALA A 52 -2.74 10.89 -3.99
CA ALA A 52 -1.82 10.12 -3.17
C ALA A 52 -1.33 8.85 -3.90
N PRO A 53 -0.09 8.36 -3.59
CA PRO A 53 0.51 7.23 -4.27
C PRO A 53 -0.18 5.90 -3.92
N LEU A 54 0.23 4.83 -4.62
CA LEU A 54 -0.17 3.45 -4.31
C LEU A 54 0.38 3.00 -2.95
N SER A 55 -0.37 2.12 -2.30
CA SER A 55 0.13 1.41 -1.11
C SER A 55 1.15 0.33 -1.51
N ASN A 56 1.96 -0.11 -0.55
CA ASN A 56 2.90 -1.21 -0.74
C ASN A 56 2.20 -2.51 -1.21
N MET A 57 0.99 -2.79 -0.73
CA MET A 57 0.23 -3.97 -1.12
C MET A 57 -0.27 -3.85 -2.57
N ALA A 58 -0.74 -2.68 -2.99
CA ALA A 58 -1.12 -2.43 -4.37
C ALA A 58 0.07 -2.63 -5.33
N LEU A 59 1.25 -2.14 -4.97
CA LEU A 59 2.49 -2.37 -5.72
C LEU A 59 2.84 -3.86 -5.82
N ARG A 60 2.70 -4.62 -4.72
CA ARG A 60 2.91 -6.08 -4.73
C ARG A 60 1.94 -6.80 -5.66
N PHE A 61 0.67 -6.40 -5.70
CA PHE A 61 -0.32 -6.98 -6.60
C PHE A 61 0.02 -6.73 -8.07
N ILE A 62 0.49 -5.53 -8.40
CA ILE A 62 0.92 -5.16 -9.75
C ILE A 62 2.17 -5.94 -10.14
N HIS A 63 3.21 -5.88 -9.29
CA HIS A 63 4.49 -6.57 -9.55
C HIS A 63 4.32 -8.10 -9.68
N GLY A 64 3.54 -8.70 -8.79
CA GLY A 64 3.25 -10.14 -8.80
C GLY A 64 2.22 -10.55 -9.85
N LYS A 65 1.70 -9.61 -10.64
CA LYS A 65 0.68 -9.83 -11.68
C LYS A 65 -0.53 -10.61 -11.16
N VAL A 66 -0.95 -10.31 -9.93
CA VAL A 66 -2.05 -11.02 -9.27
C VAL A 66 -3.35 -10.87 -10.08
N TYR A 67 -3.54 -9.73 -10.73
CA TYR A 67 -4.69 -9.42 -11.60
C TYR A 67 -4.83 -10.34 -12.83
N GLU A 68 -3.77 -11.04 -13.24
CA GLU A 68 -3.84 -12.04 -14.31
C GLU A 68 -4.47 -13.35 -13.82
N LYS A 69 -4.37 -13.66 -12.52
CA LYS A 69 -4.81 -14.92 -11.91
C LYS A 69 -6.20 -14.83 -11.30
N GLN A 70 -6.59 -13.66 -10.81
CA GLN A 70 -7.87 -13.47 -10.13
C GLN A 70 -8.37 -12.03 -10.29
N PRO A 71 -9.70 -11.81 -10.33
CA PRO A 71 -10.29 -10.48 -10.55
C PRO A 71 -10.21 -9.57 -9.33
N TYR A 72 -10.02 -10.11 -8.14
CA TYR A 72 -9.92 -9.36 -6.90
C TYR A 72 -9.15 -10.14 -5.82
N VAL A 73 -8.69 -9.42 -4.80
CA VAL A 73 -8.20 -9.97 -3.52
C VAL A 73 -9.05 -9.37 -2.41
N ALA A 74 -9.63 -10.19 -1.55
CA ALA A 74 -10.52 -9.69 -0.49
C ALA A 74 -10.08 -10.12 0.89
N GLY A 75 -10.33 -9.25 1.89
CA GLY A 75 -10.19 -9.56 3.31
C GLY A 75 -8.75 -9.65 3.81
N TYR A 76 -7.78 -9.06 3.12
CA TYR A 76 -6.40 -9.00 3.60
C TYR A 76 -6.22 -7.91 4.66
N GLN A 77 -5.16 -8.02 5.45
CA GLN A 77 -4.87 -7.09 6.51
C GLN A 77 -4.20 -5.83 5.96
N GLY A 78 -4.77 -4.68 6.32
CA GLY A 78 -4.18 -3.36 6.11
C GLY A 78 -3.87 -2.68 7.44
N ALA A 79 -3.11 -1.60 7.37
CA ALA A 79 -2.87 -0.70 8.49
C ALA A 79 -2.82 0.75 8.02
N SER A 80 -3.35 1.66 8.83
CA SER A 80 -3.18 3.11 8.64
C SER A 80 -2.64 3.75 9.91
N GLN A 81 -1.93 4.87 9.76
CA GLN A 81 -1.48 5.65 10.91
C GLN A 81 -2.66 6.25 11.70
N ALA A 82 -3.76 6.58 11.00
CA ALA A 82 -4.93 7.20 11.59
C ALA A 82 -5.79 6.24 12.43
N LYS A 83 -5.94 4.98 11.99
CA LYS A 83 -6.89 4.02 12.58
C LYS A 83 -6.27 2.69 13.01
N GLY A 84 -5.00 2.44 12.71
CA GLY A 84 -4.35 1.16 13.00
C GLY A 84 -4.81 0.06 12.03
N ARG A 85 -5.30 -1.07 12.56
CA ARG A 85 -5.64 -2.25 11.73
C ARG A 85 -6.89 -2.02 10.88
N LEU A 86 -6.76 -2.32 9.59
CA LEU A 86 -7.84 -2.30 8.61
C LEU A 86 -8.02 -3.70 8.01
N ARG A 87 -9.22 -3.96 7.51
CA ARG A 87 -9.51 -5.09 6.63
C ARG A 87 -9.71 -4.56 5.23
N SER A 88 -8.80 -4.92 4.32
CA SER A 88 -8.74 -4.37 2.98
C SER A 88 -9.17 -5.38 1.91
N SER A 89 -9.70 -4.87 0.81
CA SER A 89 -10.05 -5.65 -0.38
C SER A 89 -9.76 -4.82 -1.62
N THR A 90 -9.26 -5.45 -2.68
CA THR A 90 -8.93 -4.80 -3.94
C THR A 90 -9.53 -5.56 -5.11
N MET A 91 -10.29 -4.87 -5.95
CA MET A 91 -10.76 -5.34 -7.24
C MET A 91 -9.88 -4.74 -8.35
N PHE A 92 -9.49 -5.57 -9.30
CA PHE A 92 -8.69 -5.16 -10.45
C PHE A 92 -9.58 -4.76 -11.61
N ILE A 93 -9.38 -3.54 -12.13
CA ILE A 93 -10.12 -3.01 -13.28
C ILE A 93 -9.23 -3.17 -14.50
N LYS A 94 -9.71 -3.95 -15.49
CA LYS A 94 -8.97 -4.26 -16.70
C LYS A 94 -9.72 -3.81 -17.95
N ASP A 95 -8.96 -3.46 -18.97
CA ASP A 95 -9.43 -3.32 -20.35
C ASP A 95 -8.71 -4.39 -21.18
N GLY A 96 -9.43 -5.43 -21.57
CA GLY A 96 -8.82 -6.63 -22.13
C GLY A 96 -7.83 -7.29 -21.14
N SER A 97 -6.55 -7.30 -21.51
CA SER A 97 -5.45 -7.80 -20.65
C SER A 97 -4.76 -6.73 -19.82
N GLU A 98 -4.99 -5.45 -20.14
CA GLU A 98 -4.36 -4.31 -19.49
C GLU A 98 -5.02 -4.00 -18.14
N LEU A 99 -4.22 -3.85 -17.08
CA LEU A 99 -4.68 -3.35 -15.80
C LEU A 99 -4.71 -1.81 -15.85
N ILE A 100 -5.91 -1.23 -15.87
CA ILE A 100 -6.10 0.22 -15.98
C ILE A 100 -6.40 0.91 -14.65
N GLY A 101 -6.86 0.15 -13.65
CA GLY A 101 -7.19 0.72 -12.35
C GLY A 101 -7.43 -0.33 -11.28
N MET A 102 -7.63 0.14 -10.06
CA MET A 102 -8.02 -0.69 -8.92
C MET A 102 -9.07 0.02 -8.08
N LEU A 103 -10.09 -0.73 -7.65
CA LEU A 103 -11.07 -0.28 -6.66
C LEU A 103 -10.76 -0.97 -5.34
N CYS A 104 -10.45 -0.19 -4.30
CA CYS A 104 -10.10 -0.68 -2.98
C CYS A 104 -11.18 -0.33 -1.97
N ILE A 105 -11.47 -1.24 -1.05
CA ILE A 105 -12.34 -1.02 0.11
C ILE A 105 -11.52 -1.32 1.36
N ASN A 106 -11.44 -0.33 2.27
CA ASN A 106 -10.73 -0.44 3.53
C ASN A 106 -11.74 -0.26 4.68
N PHE A 107 -11.90 -1.30 5.47
CA PHE A 107 -12.82 -1.30 6.61
C PHE A 107 -12.05 -1.04 7.90
N ASP A 108 -12.47 -0.01 8.67
CA ASP A 108 -11.97 0.24 10.02
C ASP A 108 -12.50 -0.82 10.97
N SER A 109 -11.76 -1.90 11.12
CA SER A 109 -12.12 -3.01 12.00
C SER A 109 -11.68 -2.83 13.46
N ALA A 110 -10.96 -1.76 13.78
CA ALA A 110 -10.31 -1.60 15.08
C ALA A 110 -11.32 -1.61 16.24
N LYS A 111 -12.45 -0.87 16.11
CA LYS A 111 -13.49 -0.84 17.12
C LYS A 111 -14.16 -2.21 17.31
N TYR A 112 -14.41 -2.92 16.20
CA TYR A 112 -15.05 -4.24 16.23
C TYR A 112 -14.09 -5.30 16.79
N SER A 113 -12.81 -5.19 16.47
CA SER A 113 -11.79 -6.07 17.03
C SER A 113 -11.68 -5.91 18.55
N ARG A 114 -11.74 -4.67 19.07
CA ARG A 114 -11.79 -4.43 20.52
C ARG A 114 -13.02 -5.04 21.16
N MET A 115 -14.20 -4.80 20.60
CA MET A 115 -15.46 -5.38 21.09
C MET A 115 -15.40 -6.92 21.09
N ALA A 116 -14.85 -7.51 20.03
CA ALA A 116 -14.67 -8.96 19.93
C ALA A 116 -13.72 -9.48 21.02
N GLN A 117 -12.60 -8.78 21.27
CA GLN A 117 -11.67 -9.15 22.35
C GLN A 117 -12.30 -9.05 23.73
N GLU A 118 -13.09 -8.01 23.98
CA GLU A 118 -13.85 -7.87 25.23
C GLU A 118 -14.84 -9.03 25.42
N LEU A 119 -15.57 -9.40 24.37
CA LEU A 119 -16.49 -10.55 24.39
C LEU A 119 -15.74 -11.87 24.59
N LEU A 120 -14.61 -12.07 23.90
CA LEU A 120 -13.80 -13.27 24.07
C LEU A 120 -13.18 -13.35 25.47
N ALA A 121 -12.76 -12.21 26.03
CA ALA A 121 -12.27 -12.14 27.41
C ALA A 121 -13.38 -12.51 28.42
N LEU A 122 -14.61 -12.03 28.21
CA LEU A 122 -15.76 -12.41 29.02
C LEU A 122 -16.09 -13.91 28.91
N CYS A 123 -15.88 -14.51 27.76
CA CYS A 123 -16.08 -15.94 27.52
C CYS A 123 -14.89 -16.79 27.96
N GLY A 124 -13.80 -16.19 28.44
CA GLY A 124 -12.55 -16.90 28.78
C GLY A 124 -11.80 -17.48 27.58
N ALA A 125 -12.13 -17.03 26.35
CA ALA A 125 -11.52 -17.52 25.10
C ALA A 125 -10.39 -16.59 24.63
N HIS A 126 -9.20 -17.16 24.39
CA HIS A 126 -8.10 -16.46 23.74
C HIS A 126 -7.94 -16.99 22.32
N GLN A 127 -7.99 -16.09 21.34
CA GLN A 127 -7.63 -16.43 19.95
C GLN A 127 -6.19 -16.02 19.68
N GLU A 128 -5.37 -17.00 19.28
CA GLU A 128 -4.07 -16.74 18.65
C GLU A 128 -4.28 -16.08 17.30
N PRO A 129 -3.51 -15.05 16.93
CA PRO A 129 -3.59 -14.46 15.61
C PRO A 129 -3.19 -15.50 14.55
N GLY A 130 -4.09 -15.79 13.62
CA GLY A 130 -3.81 -16.65 12.47
C GLY A 130 -2.67 -16.09 11.59
N PRO A 131 -2.14 -16.89 10.65
CA PRO A 131 -1.03 -16.47 9.78
C PRO A 131 -1.40 -15.19 9.03
N SER A 132 -0.63 -14.13 9.24
CA SER A 132 -0.86 -12.84 8.58
C SER A 132 -0.34 -12.86 7.15
N VAL A 133 -1.19 -12.57 6.20
CA VAL A 133 -0.80 -12.32 4.80
C VAL A 133 -0.23 -10.90 4.68
N GLY A 134 0.81 -10.58 5.43
CA GLY A 134 1.42 -9.25 5.42
C GLY A 134 0.50 -8.12 5.90
N VAL A 135 1.08 -7.03 6.33
CA VAL A 135 0.34 -5.80 6.73
C VAL A 135 0.42 -4.80 5.59
N GLU A 136 -0.72 -4.29 5.13
CA GLU A 136 -0.74 -3.17 4.18
C GLU A 136 -0.47 -1.86 4.93
N ASN A 137 0.57 -1.15 4.54
CA ASN A 137 0.91 0.17 5.06
C ASN A 137 0.37 1.26 4.14
N PHE A 138 -0.46 2.14 4.69
CA PHE A 138 -0.98 3.31 3.99
C PHE A 138 -0.05 4.49 4.24
N VAL A 139 0.53 5.01 3.17
CA VAL A 139 1.42 6.15 3.20
C VAL A 139 0.80 7.32 2.45
N SER A 140 1.05 8.54 2.91
CA SER A 140 0.48 9.76 2.35
C SER A 140 1.36 10.38 1.26
N SER A 141 2.65 10.02 1.23
CA SER A 141 3.62 10.55 0.28
C SER A 141 4.68 9.52 -0.10
N LEU A 142 5.42 9.80 -1.19
CA LEU A 142 6.55 8.95 -1.59
C LEU A 142 7.66 8.90 -0.53
N PRO A 143 8.08 10.02 0.11
CA PRO A 143 9.03 9.97 1.24
C PRO A 143 8.59 9.03 2.36
N ASP A 144 7.31 9.08 2.76
CA ASP A 144 6.78 8.22 3.82
C ASP A 144 6.77 6.74 3.38
N ALA A 145 6.48 6.47 2.09
CA ALA A 145 6.52 5.12 1.53
C ALA A 145 7.93 4.51 1.61
N VAL A 146 8.93 5.30 1.21
CA VAL A 146 10.34 4.88 1.24
C VAL A 146 10.81 4.71 2.69
N GLN A 147 10.49 5.65 3.58
CA GLN A 147 10.85 5.57 4.99
C GLN A 147 10.21 4.35 5.68
N ALA A 148 8.93 4.10 5.41
CA ALA A 148 8.24 2.93 5.96
C ALA A 148 8.90 1.63 5.51
N ALA A 149 9.22 1.50 4.21
CA ALA A 149 9.88 0.33 3.67
C ALA A 149 11.30 0.14 4.23
N ILE A 150 12.07 1.22 4.43
CA ILE A 150 13.39 1.16 5.09
C ILE A 150 13.24 0.67 6.53
N THR A 151 12.24 1.17 7.25
CA THR A 151 12.00 0.79 8.64
C THR A 151 11.59 -0.70 8.77
N ASP A 152 10.76 -1.19 7.83
CA ASP A 152 10.36 -2.61 7.78
C ASP A 152 11.58 -3.54 7.60
N VAL A 153 12.56 -3.11 6.82
CA VAL A 153 13.79 -3.88 6.55
C VAL A 153 14.77 -3.81 7.72
N THR A 154 14.98 -2.63 8.27
CA THR A 154 16.02 -2.40 9.29
C THR A 154 15.53 -2.64 10.72
N GLY A 155 14.21 -2.77 10.93
CA GLY A 155 13.58 -2.86 12.25
C GLY A 155 13.69 -1.59 13.09
N SER A 156 14.29 -0.51 12.54
CA SER A 156 14.47 0.77 13.23
C SER A 156 14.74 1.91 12.26
N ALA A 157 14.43 3.13 12.66
CA ALA A 157 14.82 4.35 11.94
C ALA A 157 16.30 4.65 12.21
N LEU A 158 17.21 3.97 11.51
CA LEU A 158 18.64 4.25 11.60
C LEU A 158 19.02 5.47 10.73
N PRO A 159 19.90 6.36 11.21
CA PRO A 159 20.43 7.44 10.39
C PRO A 159 21.23 6.88 9.20
N PRO A 160 21.11 7.49 8.00
CA PRO A 160 21.74 6.98 6.77
C PRO A 160 23.27 6.84 6.85
N ASP A 161 23.93 7.66 7.66
CA ASP A 161 25.37 7.68 7.89
C ASP A 161 25.90 6.50 8.72
N ARG A 162 25.02 5.78 9.39
CA ARG A 162 25.35 4.54 10.14
C ARG A 162 25.16 3.27 9.36
N LEU A 163 24.57 3.34 8.15
CA LEU A 163 24.35 2.17 7.31
C LEU A 163 25.63 1.81 6.55
N THR A 164 26.06 0.55 6.65
CA THR A 164 27.12 -0.02 5.84
C THR A 164 26.69 -0.16 4.37
N MET A 165 27.65 -0.37 3.48
CA MET A 165 27.35 -0.59 2.05
C MET A 165 26.47 -1.83 1.84
N ASP A 166 26.71 -2.91 2.57
CA ASP A 166 25.96 -4.16 2.44
C ASP A 166 24.51 -3.99 2.94
N GLU A 167 24.31 -3.24 4.03
CA GLU A 167 22.97 -2.91 4.51
C GLU A 167 22.20 -2.05 3.51
N LYS A 168 22.85 -1.06 2.87
CA LYS A 168 22.23 -0.25 1.82
C LYS A 168 21.84 -1.09 0.60
N ILE A 169 22.64 -2.07 0.21
CA ILE A 169 22.32 -3.00 -0.89
C ILE A 169 21.09 -3.85 -0.51
N ARG A 170 21.07 -4.42 0.70
CA ARG A 170 19.90 -5.18 1.20
C ARG A 170 18.62 -4.35 1.20
N ILE A 171 18.69 -3.12 1.72
CA ILE A 171 17.54 -2.21 1.70
C ILE A 171 17.05 -1.96 0.27
N VAL A 172 17.96 -1.71 -0.68
CA VAL A 172 17.60 -1.51 -2.09
C VAL A 172 16.98 -2.78 -2.70
N GLU A 173 17.48 -3.96 -2.36
CA GLU A 173 16.91 -5.25 -2.76
C GLU A 173 15.47 -5.41 -2.25
N ASP A 174 15.24 -5.18 -0.96
CA ASP A 174 13.92 -5.30 -0.36
C ASP A 174 12.94 -4.25 -0.89
N LEU A 175 13.40 -3.00 -1.13
CA LEU A 175 12.63 -1.97 -1.80
C LEU A 175 12.27 -2.34 -3.25
N GLN A 176 13.18 -3.02 -3.95
CA GLN A 176 12.93 -3.54 -5.30
C GLN A 176 11.85 -4.63 -5.27
N GLN A 177 11.94 -5.58 -4.32
CA GLN A 177 10.95 -6.64 -4.14
C GLN A 177 9.59 -6.09 -3.70
N ALA A 178 9.58 -5.03 -2.90
CA ALA A 178 8.38 -4.30 -2.51
C ALA A 178 7.77 -3.46 -3.65
N GLY A 179 8.47 -3.31 -4.78
CA GLY A 179 7.98 -2.57 -5.94
C GLY A 179 8.07 -1.05 -5.81
N ILE A 180 8.82 -0.52 -4.85
CA ILE A 180 8.95 0.94 -4.61
C ILE A 180 9.50 1.66 -5.85
N PHE A 181 10.41 1.04 -6.59
CA PHE A 181 11.02 1.65 -7.78
C PHE A 181 10.10 1.74 -9.01
N TYR A 182 8.86 1.25 -8.94
CA TYR A 182 7.82 1.55 -9.92
C TYR A 182 7.19 2.95 -9.71
N MET A 183 7.42 3.58 -8.54
CA MET A 183 6.91 4.93 -8.27
C MET A 183 7.85 5.96 -8.89
N LYS A 184 7.27 6.98 -9.58
CA LYS A 184 8.03 8.09 -10.15
C LYS A 184 8.81 8.84 -9.06
N GLY A 185 10.11 9.08 -9.30
CA GLY A 185 10.99 9.76 -8.35
C GLY A 185 11.53 8.88 -7.23
N ALA A 186 11.17 7.60 -7.18
CA ALA A 186 11.60 6.69 -6.10
C ALA A 186 13.14 6.57 -6.01
N VAL A 187 13.84 6.53 -7.14
CA VAL A 187 15.32 6.45 -7.12
C VAL A 187 15.94 7.67 -6.44
N SER A 188 15.44 8.87 -6.75
CA SER A 188 15.89 10.13 -6.14
C SER A 188 15.61 10.14 -4.64
N GLU A 189 14.41 9.73 -4.24
CA GLU A 189 13.98 9.69 -2.84
C GLU A 189 14.77 8.66 -2.03
N VAL A 190 14.94 7.44 -2.55
CA VAL A 190 15.77 6.39 -1.92
C VAL A 190 17.22 6.85 -1.79
N ALA A 191 17.76 7.50 -2.82
CA ALA A 191 19.12 8.05 -2.78
C ALA A 191 19.27 9.08 -1.66
N ALA A 192 18.30 9.99 -1.53
CA ALA A 192 18.30 11.02 -0.48
C ALA A 192 18.23 10.37 0.92
N GLN A 193 17.30 9.45 1.13
CA GLN A 193 17.09 8.80 2.43
C GLN A 193 18.22 7.85 2.83
N LEU A 194 18.93 7.25 1.88
CA LEU A 194 20.11 6.40 2.14
C LEU A 194 21.43 7.18 2.14
N GLY A 195 21.40 8.50 1.99
CA GLY A 195 22.61 9.34 1.91
C GLY A 195 23.55 8.88 0.78
N SER A 196 22.99 8.59 -0.39
CA SER A 196 23.67 8.06 -1.56
C SER A 196 23.33 8.86 -2.82
N SER A 197 24.11 8.71 -3.89
CA SER A 197 23.73 9.29 -5.19
C SER A 197 22.77 8.37 -5.96
N GLU A 198 21.94 8.93 -6.84
CA GLU A 198 21.09 8.15 -7.75
C GLU A 198 21.90 7.14 -8.57
N ALA A 199 23.08 7.53 -9.05
CA ALA A 199 24.00 6.62 -9.76
C ALA A 199 24.41 5.42 -8.91
N THR A 200 24.55 5.61 -7.60
CA THR A 200 24.84 4.52 -6.65
C THR A 200 23.62 3.58 -6.54
N ILE A 201 22.41 4.11 -6.45
CA ILE A 201 21.18 3.31 -6.40
C ILE A 201 21.03 2.50 -7.71
N TYR A 202 21.21 3.11 -8.88
CA TYR A 202 21.17 2.38 -10.15
C TYR A 202 22.22 1.27 -10.22
N ARG A 203 23.43 1.50 -9.68
CA ARG A 203 24.46 0.47 -9.61
C ARG A 203 24.07 -0.70 -8.70
N TYR A 204 23.38 -0.44 -7.59
CA TYR A 204 22.85 -1.49 -6.71
C TYR A 204 21.75 -2.28 -7.43
N LEU A 205 20.79 -1.61 -8.05
CA LEU A 205 19.73 -2.24 -8.83
C LEU A 205 20.24 -3.10 -9.99
N SER A 206 21.34 -2.69 -10.64
CA SER A 206 21.97 -3.49 -11.70
C SER A 206 22.58 -4.77 -11.19
N LYS A 207 23.18 -4.77 -9.99
CA LYS A 207 23.76 -5.96 -9.36
C LYS A 207 22.71 -7.00 -8.93
N LEU A 208 21.44 -6.60 -8.77
CA LEU A 208 20.34 -7.48 -8.39
C LEU A 208 19.67 -8.17 -9.60
N LYS A 209 20.10 -7.84 -10.82
CA LYS A 209 19.57 -8.43 -12.06
C LYS A 209 20.43 -9.60 -12.58
N ASP A 210 21.64 -9.75 -12.03
CA ASP A 210 22.58 -10.84 -12.30
C ASP A 210 22.42 -11.97 -11.26
#